data_0d99f5ef3679aa2497e955a2956f90f2
#
_entry.id   0d99f5ef3679aa2497e955a2956f90f2
#
_cell.length_a   1.000
_cell.length_b   1.000
_cell.length_c   1.000
_cell.angle_alpha   90.00
_cell.angle_beta   90.00
_cell.angle_gamma   90.00
#
_symmetry.space_group_name_H-M   'P 1'
#
loop_
_entity.id
_entity.type
_entity.pdbx_description
1 polymer ?
#
loop_
_entity_poly.entity_id
_entity_poly.type
_entity_poly.pdbx_seq_one_letter_code
_entity_poly.pdbx_strand_id
1 'polypeptide(L)'
;MKKLLPGYTWHRGVAGKKLFLTFDDGPIPEVTPFVLEQLANYNARATFFCVGDNLEKHSDIAQQVLASGHKLANHTYNHLKGWQTSFDEYLQNVQQCQDILATIVSPTTENKPLFRPPYGRITTKQATALRPTYELIMWDVLTNDYDATLSPEECLKQSIAKTQSGSIIVFHDSLKAERNMRYALPRFLEHFTHQGYTFELL
;
A
#
# COMPACT_ATOMS: atom_id res chain seq x y z
N MET A 1 -6.39 -22.33 -2.14
CA MET A 1 -6.83 -21.55 -0.96
C MET A 1 -5.58 -21.12 -0.19
N LYS A 2 -5.22 -19.83 -0.24
CA LYS A 2 -4.19 -19.29 0.69
C LYS A 2 -4.75 -19.47 2.11
N LYS A 3 -4.08 -20.22 2.99
CA LYS A 3 -4.41 -20.24 4.42
C LYS A 3 -4.20 -18.81 4.91
N LEU A 4 -5.29 -18.10 5.19
CA LEU A 4 -5.24 -16.79 5.82
C LEU A 4 -4.61 -16.97 7.19
N LEU A 5 -3.40 -16.48 7.37
CA LEU A 5 -2.73 -16.54 8.66
C LEU A 5 -3.50 -15.65 9.64
N PRO A 6 -3.88 -16.14 10.82
CA PRO A 6 -4.59 -15.34 11.81
C PRO A 6 -3.77 -14.12 12.23
N GLY A 7 -4.43 -12.98 12.41
CA GLY A 7 -3.80 -11.72 12.81
C GLY A 7 -3.18 -10.90 11.66
N TYR A 8 -3.54 -11.23 10.40
CA TYR A 8 -3.28 -10.40 9.23
C TYR A 8 -4.60 -10.01 8.56
N THR A 9 -4.68 -8.78 8.09
CA THR A 9 -5.82 -8.29 7.30
C THR A 9 -5.53 -8.48 5.82
N TRP A 10 -6.28 -9.35 5.16
CA TRP A 10 -6.13 -9.69 3.74
C TRP A 10 -7.21 -9.06 2.87
N HIS A 11 -8.34 -8.75 3.47
CA HIS A 11 -9.55 -8.27 2.83
C HIS A 11 -10.42 -7.58 3.88
N ARG A 12 -11.16 -6.54 3.51
CA ARG A 12 -12.11 -5.87 4.39
C ARG A 12 -13.51 -6.43 4.15
N GLY A 13 -14.13 -7.02 5.19
CA GLY A 13 -15.54 -7.37 5.15
C GLY A 13 -16.41 -6.13 5.25
N VAL A 14 -16.84 -5.58 4.10
CA VAL A 14 -17.65 -4.35 4.05
C VAL A 14 -18.95 -4.58 3.29
N ALA A 15 -20.00 -3.85 3.68
CA ALA A 15 -21.23 -3.78 2.92
C ALA A 15 -21.06 -2.82 1.73
N GLY A 16 -21.68 -3.14 0.61
CA GLY A 16 -21.67 -2.32 -0.60
C GLY A 16 -20.44 -2.51 -1.48
N LYS A 17 -20.33 -1.71 -2.52
CA LYS A 17 -19.27 -1.76 -3.53
C LYS A 17 -18.11 -0.86 -3.12
N LYS A 18 -17.24 -1.36 -2.23
CA LYS A 18 -16.08 -0.63 -1.71
C LYS A 18 -14.79 -1.38 -2.03
N LEU A 19 -13.76 -0.65 -2.44
CA LEU A 19 -12.42 -1.14 -2.73
C LEU A 19 -11.39 -0.36 -1.91
N PHE A 20 -10.29 -1.00 -1.55
CA PHE A 20 -9.21 -0.42 -0.78
C PHE A 20 -7.93 -0.44 -1.63
N LEU A 21 -7.67 0.68 -2.31
CA LEU A 21 -6.43 0.83 -3.07
C LEU A 21 -5.28 1.10 -2.13
N THR A 22 -4.18 0.41 -2.39
CA THR A 22 -2.93 0.62 -1.67
C THR A 22 -1.76 0.73 -2.64
N PHE A 23 -0.79 1.58 -2.28
CA PHE A 23 0.44 1.77 -3.02
C PHE A 23 1.61 1.46 -2.10
N ASP A 24 2.58 0.69 -2.58
CA ASP A 24 3.78 0.32 -1.83
C ASP A 24 5.01 0.97 -2.49
N ASP A 25 6.07 1.18 -1.70
CA ASP A 25 7.41 1.65 -2.03
C ASP A 25 7.62 3.18 -2.04
N GLY A 26 6.63 3.98 -2.36
CA GLY A 26 6.74 5.45 -2.43
C GLY A 26 7.15 6.14 -1.10
N PRO A 27 7.15 7.50 -1.09
CA PRO A 27 6.90 8.38 -2.23
C PRO A 27 8.10 8.47 -3.18
N ILE A 28 7.83 8.54 -4.48
CA ILE A 28 8.84 8.70 -5.53
C ILE A 28 8.47 9.90 -6.41
N PRO A 29 9.41 10.83 -6.69
CA PRO A 29 9.19 11.94 -7.62
C PRO A 29 8.62 11.47 -8.95
N GLU A 30 7.71 12.26 -9.55
CA GLU A 30 7.01 12.00 -10.81
C GLU A 30 6.04 10.81 -10.79
N VAL A 31 6.33 9.74 -10.02
CA VAL A 31 5.48 8.56 -9.95
C VAL A 31 4.33 8.75 -8.96
N THR A 32 4.64 9.11 -7.70
CA THR A 32 3.61 9.36 -6.68
C THR A 32 2.70 10.53 -7.04
N PRO A 33 3.19 11.70 -7.55
CA PRO A 33 2.33 12.77 -8.03
C PRO A 33 1.38 12.34 -9.17
N PHE A 34 1.83 11.52 -10.12
CA PHE A 34 0.95 10.95 -11.14
C PHE A 34 -0.18 10.11 -10.50
N VAL A 35 0.14 9.27 -9.51
CA VAL A 35 -0.88 8.49 -8.80
C VAL A 35 -1.91 9.40 -8.16
N LEU A 36 -1.48 10.48 -7.47
CA LEU A 36 -2.38 11.46 -6.84
C LEU A 36 -3.32 12.12 -7.85
N GLU A 37 -2.80 12.50 -9.01
CA GLU A 37 -3.61 13.05 -10.10
C GLU A 37 -4.69 12.06 -10.56
N GLN A 38 -4.31 10.79 -10.78
CA GLN A 38 -5.28 9.77 -11.21
C GLN A 38 -6.35 9.52 -10.14
N LEU A 39 -5.98 9.44 -8.87
CA LEU A 39 -6.94 9.27 -7.78
C LEU A 39 -7.92 10.45 -7.67
N ALA A 40 -7.44 11.67 -7.85
CA ALA A 40 -8.28 12.88 -7.82
C ALA A 40 -9.35 12.88 -8.92
N ASN A 41 -9.01 12.42 -10.14
CA ASN A 41 -9.93 12.35 -11.27
C ASN A 41 -11.17 11.47 -11.00
N TYR A 42 -11.07 10.53 -10.05
CA TYR A 42 -12.14 9.58 -9.70
C TYR A 42 -12.66 9.76 -8.26
N ASN A 43 -12.27 10.85 -7.57
CA ASN A 43 -12.58 11.07 -6.15
C ASN A 43 -12.22 9.83 -5.29
N ALA A 44 -11.15 9.14 -5.66
CA ALA A 44 -10.67 7.93 -5.02
C ALA A 44 -9.74 8.26 -3.85
N ARG A 45 -9.84 7.50 -2.76
CA ARG A 45 -8.88 7.56 -1.65
C ARG A 45 -8.04 6.29 -1.62
N ALA A 46 -6.81 6.42 -1.13
CA ALA A 46 -5.86 5.30 -1.07
C ALA A 46 -4.97 5.37 0.16
N THR A 47 -4.39 4.22 0.53
CA THR A 47 -3.39 4.12 1.60
C THR A 47 -2.03 3.80 0.99
N PHE A 48 -1.02 4.61 1.32
CA PHE A 48 0.35 4.48 0.83
C PHE A 48 1.23 3.87 1.92
N PHE A 49 1.75 2.67 1.68
CA PHE A 49 2.73 2.00 2.53
C PHE A 49 4.14 2.44 2.09
N CYS A 50 4.65 3.42 2.80
CA CYS A 50 5.85 4.14 2.40
C CYS A 50 7.12 3.54 2.99
N VAL A 51 8.18 3.53 2.18
CA VAL A 51 9.55 3.26 2.62
C VAL A 51 10.09 4.50 3.34
N GLY A 52 10.62 4.32 4.56
CA GLY A 52 11.03 5.44 5.40
C GLY A 52 12.13 6.31 4.78
N ASP A 53 13.10 5.69 4.09
CA ASP A 53 14.15 6.40 3.35
C ASP A 53 13.57 7.32 2.27
N ASN A 54 12.48 6.91 1.61
CA ASN A 54 11.78 7.74 0.63
C ASN A 54 10.95 8.85 1.29
N LEU A 55 10.34 8.60 2.44
CA LEU A 55 9.65 9.63 3.23
C LEU A 55 10.59 10.74 3.67
N GLU A 56 11.80 10.39 4.10
CA GLU A 56 12.81 11.34 4.52
C GLU A 56 13.31 12.19 3.35
N LYS A 57 13.57 11.58 2.19
CA LYS A 57 14.05 12.26 0.98
C LYS A 57 12.99 13.11 0.28
N HIS A 58 11.72 12.72 0.37
CA HIS A 58 10.60 13.30 -0.38
C HIS A 58 9.43 13.64 0.54
N SER A 59 9.73 14.28 1.68
CA SER A 59 8.72 14.64 2.68
C SER A 59 7.66 15.61 2.16
N ASP A 60 8.00 16.45 1.19
CA ASP A 60 7.08 17.35 0.48
C ASP A 60 6.01 16.56 -0.31
N ILE A 61 6.40 15.46 -0.97
CA ILE A 61 5.45 14.57 -1.67
C ILE A 61 4.57 13.82 -0.66
N ALA A 62 5.15 13.35 0.46
CA ALA A 62 4.39 12.71 1.53
C ALA A 62 3.32 13.67 2.11
N GLN A 63 3.64 14.96 2.26
CA GLN A 63 2.66 15.96 2.67
C GLN A 63 1.57 16.18 1.61
N GLN A 64 1.89 16.14 0.31
CA GLN A 64 0.89 16.20 -0.76
C GLN A 64 -0.07 15.01 -0.70
N VAL A 65 0.43 13.79 -0.41
CA VAL A 65 -0.40 12.59 -0.21
C VAL A 65 -1.44 12.85 0.89
N LEU A 66 -1.03 13.38 2.05
CA LEU A 66 -1.93 13.69 3.15
C LEU A 66 -2.91 14.82 2.82
N ALA A 67 -2.41 15.91 2.21
CA ALA A 67 -3.24 17.05 1.81
C ALA A 67 -4.34 16.67 0.80
N SER A 68 -4.09 15.64 -0.01
CA SER A 68 -5.05 15.06 -0.96
C SER A 68 -6.05 14.09 -0.32
N GLY A 69 -6.00 13.93 1.02
CA GLY A 69 -6.96 13.11 1.78
C GLY A 69 -6.64 11.62 1.77
N HIS A 70 -5.41 11.25 1.42
CA HIS A 70 -4.92 9.87 1.49
C HIS A 70 -4.25 9.58 2.84
N LYS A 71 -3.89 8.31 3.07
CA LYS A 71 -3.27 7.84 4.31
C LYS A 71 -1.85 7.35 4.05
N LEU A 72 -0.92 7.69 4.94
CA LEU A 72 0.43 7.12 4.96
C LEU A 72 0.50 5.97 5.97
N ALA A 73 1.28 4.95 5.65
CA ALA A 73 1.48 3.75 6.46
C ALA A 73 2.92 3.25 6.34
N ASN A 74 3.32 2.37 7.25
CA ASN A 74 4.69 1.91 7.40
C ASN A 74 5.02 0.72 6.49
N HIS A 75 6.13 0.84 5.72
CA HIS A 75 6.67 -0.24 4.86
C HIS A 75 8.15 -0.54 5.15
N THR A 76 8.58 -0.40 6.42
CA THR A 76 9.97 -0.40 6.89
C THR A 76 10.78 0.81 6.39
N TYR A 77 11.96 1.06 6.97
CA TYR A 77 12.79 2.18 6.54
C TYR A 77 13.55 1.91 5.25
N ASN A 78 14.15 0.69 5.10
CA ASN A 78 14.98 0.31 3.95
C ASN A 78 14.37 -0.79 3.08
N HIS A 79 13.07 -1.06 3.15
CA HIS A 79 12.41 -2.13 2.39
C HIS A 79 13.07 -3.50 2.64
N LEU A 80 13.35 -3.84 3.92
CA LEU A 80 14.11 -5.04 4.30
C LEU A 80 13.35 -6.34 4.06
N LYS A 81 14.08 -7.38 3.65
CA LYS A 81 13.58 -8.75 3.57
C LYS A 81 13.54 -9.36 4.97
N GLY A 82 12.41 -9.34 5.66
CA GLY A 82 12.27 -9.77 7.04
C GLY A 82 12.82 -11.16 7.32
N TRP A 83 12.72 -12.11 6.38
CA TRP A 83 13.24 -13.48 6.52
C TRP A 83 14.77 -13.60 6.33
N GLN A 84 15.45 -12.54 5.90
CA GLN A 84 16.91 -12.46 5.73
C GLN A 84 17.56 -11.47 6.70
N THR A 85 16.75 -10.81 7.53
CA THR A 85 17.19 -9.78 8.46
C THR A 85 17.03 -10.29 9.89
N SER A 86 17.98 -9.98 10.77
CA SER A 86 17.89 -10.33 12.18
C SER A 86 16.63 -9.75 12.82
N PHE A 87 16.14 -10.36 13.89
CA PHE A 87 14.93 -9.94 14.56
C PHE A 87 14.99 -8.47 15.05
N ASP A 88 16.08 -8.14 15.74
CA ASP A 88 16.24 -6.82 16.35
C ASP A 88 16.43 -5.72 15.29
N GLU A 89 17.25 -5.99 14.27
CA GLU A 89 17.45 -5.08 13.14
C GLU A 89 16.15 -4.80 12.36
N TYR A 90 15.33 -5.83 12.15
CA TYR A 90 14.05 -5.66 11.46
C TYR A 90 13.09 -4.79 12.26
N LEU A 91 12.96 -5.02 13.58
CA LEU A 91 12.10 -4.20 14.43
C LEU A 91 12.60 -2.76 14.55
N GLN A 92 13.93 -2.57 14.65
CA GLN A 92 14.51 -1.22 14.63
C GLN A 92 14.22 -0.48 13.33
N ASN A 93 14.29 -1.17 12.18
CA ASN A 93 14.00 -0.60 10.87
C ASN A 93 12.51 -0.21 10.71
N VAL A 94 11.60 -1.03 11.26
CA VAL A 94 10.17 -0.67 11.33
C VAL A 94 9.96 0.55 12.21
N GLN A 95 10.61 0.61 13.38
CA GLN A 95 10.49 1.75 14.30
C GLN A 95 11.04 3.03 13.68
N GLN A 96 12.19 2.98 13.00
CA GLN A 96 12.77 4.14 12.31
C GLN A 96 11.81 4.73 11.27
N CYS A 97 11.14 3.90 10.48
CA CYS A 97 10.11 4.38 9.57
C CYS A 97 8.92 5.01 10.32
N GLN A 98 8.52 4.42 11.45
CA GLN A 98 7.44 4.96 12.27
C GLN A 98 7.77 6.32 12.88
N ASP A 99 9.01 6.52 13.29
CA ASP A 99 9.47 7.79 13.85
C ASP A 99 9.40 8.91 12.81
N ILE A 100 9.76 8.62 11.55
CA ILE A 100 9.61 9.57 10.44
C ILE A 100 8.14 9.87 10.17
N LEU A 101 7.30 8.83 10.08
CA LEU A 101 5.85 9.01 9.90
C LEU A 101 5.26 9.90 11.00
N ALA A 102 5.69 9.75 12.25
CA ALA A 102 5.22 10.55 13.37
C ALA A 102 5.58 12.05 13.27
N THR A 103 6.60 12.41 12.47
CA THR A 103 6.92 13.82 12.20
C THR A 103 6.02 14.44 11.13
N ILE A 104 5.40 13.60 10.28
CA ILE A 104 4.60 14.02 9.11
C ILE A 104 3.10 13.91 9.42
N VAL A 105 2.69 12.86 10.11
CA VAL A 105 1.29 12.54 10.39
C VAL A 105 0.93 12.96 11.81
N SER A 106 -0.13 13.74 11.98
CA SER A 106 -0.65 14.06 13.31
C SER A 106 -1.05 12.80 14.08
N PRO A 107 -0.72 12.69 15.38
CA PRO A 107 -1.08 11.52 16.18
C PRO A 107 -2.60 11.30 16.18
N THR A 108 -3.03 10.09 15.85
CA THR A 108 -4.42 9.65 16.04
C THR A 108 -4.47 8.61 17.15
N THR A 109 -5.40 8.74 18.07
CA THR A 109 -5.57 7.81 19.21
C THR A 109 -6.53 6.66 18.90
N GLU A 110 -7.20 6.69 17.76
CA GLU A 110 -8.34 5.82 17.49
C GLU A 110 -8.00 4.44 16.90
N ASN A 111 -6.88 4.31 16.20
CA ASN A 111 -6.53 3.06 15.52
C ASN A 111 -5.02 2.77 15.59
N LYS A 112 -4.68 1.48 15.57
CA LYS A 112 -3.29 1.07 15.42
C LYS A 112 -2.72 1.58 14.08
N PRO A 113 -1.45 2.03 14.05
CA PRO A 113 -0.76 2.29 12.80
C PRO A 113 -0.80 1.06 11.88
N LEU A 114 -0.93 1.31 10.57
CA LEU A 114 -0.90 0.24 9.58
C LEU A 114 0.55 -0.10 9.22
N PHE A 115 0.84 -1.38 9.10
CA PHE A 115 2.14 -1.89 8.68
C PHE A 115 1.96 -2.97 7.61
N ARG A 116 2.71 -2.87 6.54
CA ARG A 116 2.82 -3.93 5.54
C ARG A 116 4.27 -4.39 5.43
N PRO A 117 4.56 -5.69 5.63
CA PRO A 117 5.91 -6.18 5.45
C PRO A 117 6.31 -6.17 3.97
N PRO A 118 7.52 -5.70 3.63
CA PRO A 118 8.04 -5.82 2.27
C PRO A 118 7.94 -7.24 1.71
N TYR A 119 7.63 -7.35 0.42
CA TYR A 119 7.40 -8.63 -0.28
C TYR A 119 6.23 -9.46 0.27
N GLY A 120 5.39 -8.92 1.16
CA GLY A 120 4.35 -9.67 1.86
C GLY A 120 4.88 -10.80 2.72
N ARG A 121 6.12 -10.73 3.19
CA ARG A 121 6.77 -11.82 3.90
C ARG A 121 7.51 -11.36 5.14
N ILE A 122 7.19 -11.98 6.26
CA ILE A 122 7.72 -11.68 7.58
C ILE A 122 7.83 -12.98 8.38
N THR A 123 8.78 -13.09 9.31
CA THR A 123 8.86 -14.26 10.20
C THR A 123 7.75 -14.22 11.26
N THR A 124 7.35 -15.40 11.77
CA THR A 124 6.35 -15.49 12.85
C THR A 124 6.78 -14.69 14.08
N LYS A 125 8.08 -14.73 14.45
CA LYS A 125 8.62 -14.00 15.60
C LYS A 125 8.45 -12.48 15.42
N GLN A 126 8.82 -11.95 14.26
CA GLN A 126 8.66 -10.52 13.93
C GLN A 126 7.18 -10.11 13.93
N ALA A 127 6.31 -10.90 13.29
CA ALA A 127 4.89 -10.63 13.25
C ALA A 127 4.26 -10.61 14.66
N THR A 128 4.64 -11.56 15.53
CA THR A 128 4.14 -11.62 16.92
C THR A 128 4.55 -10.38 17.70
N ALA A 129 5.77 -9.88 17.49
CA ALA A 129 6.25 -8.68 18.16
C ALA A 129 5.56 -7.39 17.67
N LEU A 130 5.20 -7.32 16.38
CA LEU A 130 4.60 -6.12 15.79
C LEU A 130 3.08 -6.00 15.99
N ARG A 131 2.35 -7.11 16.09
CA ARG A 131 0.88 -7.12 16.26
C ARG A 131 0.31 -6.32 17.44
N PRO A 132 0.96 -6.23 18.60
CA PRO A 132 0.45 -5.39 19.69
C PRO A 132 0.34 -3.92 19.30
N THR A 133 1.27 -3.42 18.47
CA THR A 133 1.40 -2.02 18.07
C THR A 133 0.74 -1.74 16.72
N TYR A 134 0.85 -2.66 15.75
CA TYR A 134 0.44 -2.44 14.36
C TYR A 134 -0.73 -3.34 13.94
N GLU A 135 -1.56 -2.84 13.03
CA GLU A 135 -2.40 -3.69 12.19
C GLU A 135 -1.57 -4.16 10.99
N LEU A 136 -1.40 -5.49 10.85
CA LEU A 136 -0.63 -6.09 9.76
C LEU A 136 -1.51 -6.24 8.52
N ILE A 137 -1.27 -5.42 7.51
CA ILE A 137 -2.07 -5.36 6.29
C ILE A 137 -1.38 -6.16 5.17
N MET A 138 -2.12 -7.10 4.62
CA MET A 138 -1.75 -7.85 3.42
C MET A 138 -2.65 -7.42 2.25
N TRP A 139 -2.91 -8.31 1.31
CA TRP A 139 -3.76 -8.06 0.14
C TRP A 139 -4.36 -9.36 -0.39
N ASP A 140 -5.48 -9.25 -1.04
CA ASP A 140 -6.06 -10.34 -1.84
C ASP A 140 -5.83 -10.13 -3.34
N VAL A 141 -5.57 -8.90 -3.78
CA VAL A 141 -5.25 -8.58 -5.17
C VAL A 141 -3.88 -7.93 -5.28
N LEU A 142 -2.93 -8.62 -5.92
CA LEU A 142 -1.64 -8.09 -6.33
C LEU A 142 -1.68 -7.87 -7.84
N THR A 143 -1.45 -6.64 -8.27
CA THR A 143 -1.50 -6.25 -9.69
C THR A 143 -0.33 -6.81 -10.50
N ASN A 144 0.79 -7.11 -9.84
CA ASN A 144 2.08 -7.47 -10.45
C ASN A 144 2.61 -6.38 -11.40
N ASP A 145 2.29 -5.12 -11.14
CA ASP A 145 2.71 -3.98 -11.96
C ASP A 145 4.24 -3.81 -12.05
N TYR A 146 4.97 -4.31 -11.04
CA TYR A 146 6.44 -4.34 -11.01
C TYR A 146 7.08 -5.41 -11.91
N ASP A 147 6.29 -6.33 -12.47
CA ASP A 147 6.79 -7.41 -13.31
C ASP A 147 6.98 -6.91 -14.75
N ALA A 148 8.24 -6.69 -15.15
CA ALA A 148 8.59 -6.19 -16.46
C ALA A 148 8.26 -7.19 -17.60
N THR A 149 8.03 -8.47 -17.28
CA THR A 149 7.65 -9.50 -18.26
C THR A 149 6.16 -9.49 -18.58
N LEU A 150 5.36 -8.86 -17.71
CA LEU A 150 3.92 -8.72 -17.89
C LEU A 150 3.63 -7.51 -18.78
N SER A 151 2.71 -7.66 -19.75
CA SER A 151 2.24 -6.49 -20.51
C SER A 151 1.32 -5.63 -19.64
N PRO A 152 1.26 -4.30 -19.90
CA PRO A 152 0.34 -3.42 -19.17
C PRO A 152 -1.12 -3.85 -19.27
N GLU A 153 -1.54 -4.38 -20.42
CA GLU A 153 -2.90 -4.88 -20.66
C GLU A 153 -3.20 -6.13 -19.81
N GLU A 154 -2.26 -7.06 -19.73
CA GLU A 154 -2.43 -8.25 -18.92
C GLU A 154 -2.41 -7.93 -17.42
N CYS A 155 -1.57 -6.97 -16.99
CA CYS A 155 -1.56 -6.42 -15.64
C CYS A 155 -2.96 -5.89 -15.26
N LEU A 156 -3.57 -5.06 -16.11
CA LEU A 156 -4.92 -4.54 -15.91
C LEU A 156 -5.96 -5.67 -15.86
N LYS A 157 -5.96 -6.55 -16.86
CA LYS A 157 -6.92 -7.64 -16.98
C LYS A 157 -6.92 -8.57 -15.76
N GLN A 158 -5.75 -8.98 -15.30
CA GLN A 158 -5.62 -9.83 -14.11
C GLN A 158 -6.06 -9.11 -12.84
N SER A 159 -5.80 -7.82 -12.72
CA SER A 159 -6.19 -7.01 -11.57
C SER A 159 -7.71 -6.88 -11.49
N ILE A 160 -8.37 -6.56 -12.60
CA ILE A 160 -9.83 -6.49 -12.68
C ILE A 160 -10.47 -7.84 -12.35
N ALA A 161 -9.99 -8.93 -12.97
CA ALA A 161 -10.60 -10.26 -12.81
C ALA A 161 -10.54 -10.80 -11.38
N LYS A 162 -9.61 -10.34 -10.55
CA LYS A 162 -9.43 -10.79 -9.16
C LYS A 162 -10.13 -9.90 -8.14
N THR A 163 -10.55 -8.70 -8.54
CA THR A 163 -11.09 -7.67 -7.63
C THR A 163 -12.56 -7.89 -7.36
N GLN A 164 -12.94 -7.84 -6.10
CA GLN A 164 -14.30 -7.90 -5.61
C GLN A 164 -14.52 -6.89 -4.48
N SER A 165 -15.78 -6.69 -4.06
CA SER A 165 -16.08 -5.79 -2.93
C SER A 165 -15.28 -6.18 -1.68
N GLY A 166 -14.65 -5.18 -1.05
CA GLY A 166 -13.79 -5.36 0.11
C GLY A 166 -12.34 -5.73 -0.20
N SER A 167 -11.98 -5.92 -1.48
CA SER A 167 -10.60 -6.23 -1.86
C SER A 167 -9.62 -5.16 -1.45
N ILE A 168 -8.46 -5.59 -0.95
CA ILE A 168 -7.26 -4.77 -0.75
C ILE A 168 -6.35 -5.01 -1.96
N ILE A 169 -6.20 -3.97 -2.77
CA ILE A 169 -5.47 -4.03 -4.05
C ILE A 169 -4.11 -3.36 -3.87
N VAL A 170 -3.04 -4.02 -4.31
CA VAL A 170 -1.68 -3.47 -4.29
C VAL A 170 -1.24 -3.08 -5.68
N PHE A 171 -0.96 -1.79 -5.84
CA PHE A 171 -0.10 -1.19 -6.84
C PHE A 171 1.20 -0.74 -6.19
N HIS A 172 2.20 -0.35 -6.98
CA HIS A 172 3.45 0.20 -6.48
C HIS A 172 3.72 1.56 -7.13
N ASP A 173 3.90 2.59 -6.31
CA ASP A 173 4.31 3.92 -6.78
C ASP A 173 5.84 4.01 -6.81
N SER A 174 6.45 3.10 -7.58
CA SER A 174 7.89 2.96 -7.74
C SER A 174 8.31 2.96 -9.22
N LEU A 175 9.57 3.37 -9.50
CA LEU A 175 10.11 3.40 -10.86
C LEU A 175 10.01 2.04 -11.57
N LYS A 176 10.14 0.95 -10.82
CA LYS A 176 10.04 -0.40 -11.36
C LYS A 176 8.65 -0.74 -11.88
N ALA A 177 7.62 -0.24 -11.21
CA ALA A 177 6.22 -0.51 -11.55
C ALA A 177 5.64 0.51 -12.55
N GLU A 178 6.30 1.65 -12.72
CA GLU A 178 5.78 2.83 -13.42
C GLU A 178 5.13 2.52 -14.76
N ARG A 179 5.78 1.70 -15.60
CA ARG A 179 5.27 1.38 -16.95
C ARG A 179 3.87 0.74 -16.90
N ASN A 180 3.73 -0.31 -16.09
CA ASN A 180 2.47 -1.05 -16.02
C ASN A 180 1.44 -0.30 -15.19
N MET A 181 1.85 0.32 -14.09
CA MET A 181 0.99 1.11 -13.22
C MET A 181 0.37 2.30 -13.96
N ARG A 182 1.15 3.08 -14.71
CA ARG A 182 0.64 4.23 -15.49
C ARG A 182 -0.42 3.84 -16.52
N TYR A 183 -0.35 2.64 -17.07
CA TYR A 183 -1.38 2.13 -17.97
C TYR A 183 -2.59 1.58 -17.21
N ALA A 184 -2.34 0.77 -16.18
CA ALA A 184 -3.37 -0.01 -15.51
C ALA A 184 -4.21 0.83 -14.54
N LEU A 185 -3.60 1.73 -13.76
CA LEU A 185 -4.29 2.46 -12.69
C LEU A 185 -5.49 3.30 -13.20
N PRO A 186 -5.34 4.20 -14.20
CA PRO A 186 -6.48 5.02 -14.64
C PRO A 186 -7.63 4.17 -15.20
N ARG A 187 -7.31 3.08 -15.92
CA ARG A 187 -8.31 2.16 -16.50
C ARG A 187 -8.99 1.29 -15.44
N PHE A 188 -8.26 0.94 -14.40
CA PHE A 188 -8.79 0.22 -13.23
C PHE A 188 -9.79 1.11 -12.47
N LEU A 189 -9.41 2.36 -12.22
CA LEU A 189 -10.27 3.35 -11.57
C LEU A 189 -11.56 3.59 -12.37
N GLU A 190 -11.43 3.83 -13.67
CA GLU A 190 -12.55 4.02 -14.59
C GLU A 190 -13.51 2.81 -14.55
N HIS A 191 -12.98 1.60 -14.71
CA HIS A 191 -13.77 0.36 -14.75
C HIS A 191 -14.63 0.18 -13.51
N PHE A 192 -14.06 0.34 -12.31
CA PHE A 192 -14.80 0.13 -11.07
C PHE A 192 -15.71 1.31 -10.71
N THR A 193 -15.34 2.55 -11.05
CA THR A 193 -16.22 3.71 -10.88
C THR A 193 -17.48 3.57 -11.74
N HIS A 194 -17.37 3.16 -13.00
CA HIS A 194 -18.54 2.91 -13.86
C HIS A 194 -19.44 1.78 -13.34
N GLN A 195 -18.91 0.86 -12.55
CA GLN A 195 -19.69 -0.18 -11.87
C GLN A 195 -20.27 0.28 -10.52
N GLY A 196 -20.06 1.54 -10.13
CA GLY A 196 -20.58 2.12 -8.89
C GLY A 196 -19.77 1.72 -7.63
N TYR A 197 -18.50 1.34 -7.77
CA TYR A 197 -17.60 1.16 -6.63
C TYR A 197 -17.04 2.49 -6.15
N THR A 198 -16.79 2.57 -4.84
CA THR A 198 -16.01 3.65 -4.21
C THR A 198 -14.67 3.12 -3.72
N PHE A 199 -13.70 4.02 -3.61
CA PHE A 199 -12.35 3.72 -3.17
C PHE A 199 -12.11 4.38 -1.81
N GLU A 200 -11.90 3.56 -0.79
CA GLU A 200 -11.87 3.99 0.61
C GLU A 200 -10.49 3.80 1.25
N LEU A 201 -10.25 4.50 2.35
CA LEU A 201 -9.07 4.29 3.19
C LEU A 201 -9.16 2.99 4.00
N LEU A 202 -8.01 2.35 4.25
CA LEU A 202 -7.87 1.27 5.22
C LEU A 202 -8.01 1.76 6.65
#